data_75fb055533457045f3d129884ad0bf4c
#
_entry.id   75fb055533457045f3d129884ad0bf4c
#
_cell.length_a   1.000
_cell.length_b   1.000
_cell.length_c   1.000
_cell.angle_alpha   90.00
_cell.angle_beta   90.00
_cell.angle_gamma   90.00
#
_symmetry.space_group_name_H-M   'P 1'
#
loop_
_entity.id
_entity.type
_entity.pdbx_description
1 polymer ?
#
loop_
_entity_poly.entity_id
_entity_poly.type
_entity_poly.pdbx_seq_one_letter_code
_entity_poly.pdbx_strand_id
1 'polypeptide(L)'
;MGRMHAYVLAVILLLGIGPQAWAHDAVMLSPFPADEVSIVAPNSSSAEMMSKAGVNSNEVLLAAYASLAAYQSEWSGLPVSTLQKTGWQVTPGDTGHERFIIASQEMEGHPYYIVAISGTERKIDLKANLRNDMVTIPQYPEISVHQGYWEAAQRLSELPQIREAVASTNYGGRVIFTGHSLGGGVATLIGLQEVSEAAGDLAQMRVITFAAPDFVNSFGSRSIGKYSAVNFRMEADLIPRLFRLVNYRYRSNPNSITWSLHTPSQGIQHAMVGFLDEAFYQAAWTFSANLPTSGPVDIYVAAPALTTDMGLSPRLIQAYRNTAIYAAVLPETQRIARDYREMELSDALATARARGAKYLLWLPISIYPERESTNRNYGMALTEQWWDVDKEELLTWESAAFRSGGYTIFAKLADYLVGKEQIPGESDFLLQN
;
A
#
# COMPACT_ATOMS: atom_id res chain seq x y z
N MET A 1 -29.34 25.40 -8.88
CA MET A 1 -28.83 24.32 -8.00
C MET A 1 -29.23 22.92 -8.45
N GLY A 2 -30.50 22.62 -8.74
CA GLY A 2 -30.95 21.24 -9.08
C GLY A 2 -30.36 20.59 -10.34
N ARG A 3 -29.94 21.32 -11.34
CA ARG A 3 -29.42 20.76 -12.60
C ARG A 3 -27.97 20.26 -12.49
N MET A 4 -27.17 20.86 -11.61
CA MET A 4 -25.73 20.48 -11.43
C MET A 4 -25.58 19.21 -10.60
N HIS A 5 -26.47 19.00 -9.60
CA HIS A 5 -26.51 17.73 -8.84
C HIS A 5 -26.90 16.54 -9.73
N ALA A 6 -27.81 16.78 -10.72
CA ALA A 6 -28.16 15.75 -11.70
C ALA A 6 -26.99 15.40 -12.64
N TYR A 7 -26.13 16.36 -12.98
CA TYR A 7 -24.96 16.11 -13.82
C TYR A 7 -23.87 15.29 -13.11
N VAL A 8 -23.58 15.58 -11.84
CA VAL A 8 -22.61 14.81 -11.05
C VAL A 8 -23.13 13.40 -10.81
N LEU A 9 -24.42 13.25 -10.50
CA LEU A 9 -25.06 11.93 -10.37
C LEU A 9 -25.08 11.18 -11.70
N ALA A 10 -25.31 11.87 -12.83
CA ALA A 10 -25.29 11.28 -14.16
C ALA A 10 -23.88 10.88 -14.60
N VAL A 11 -22.85 11.64 -14.25
CA VAL A 11 -21.46 11.29 -14.52
C VAL A 11 -21.04 10.08 -13.69
N ILE A 12 -21.44 10.01 -12.41
CA ILE A 12 -21.22 8.85 -11.54
C ILE A 12 -21.99 7.63 -12.08
N LEU A 13 -23.22 7.79 -12.55
CA LEU A 13 -24.04 6.72 -13.13
C LEU A 13 -23.58 6.34 -14.56
N LEU A 14 -23.13 7.28 -15.37
CA LEU A 14 -22.61 7.04 -16.72
C LEU A 14 -21.24 6.35 -16.71
N LEU A 15 -20.47 6.52 -15.64
CA LEU A 15 -19.23 5.78 -15.43
C LEU A 15 -19.47 4.34 -14.91
N GLY A 16 -20.74 3.89 -14.82
CA GLY A 16 -21.08 2.54 -14.34
C GLY A 16 -20.78 2.30 -12.87
N ILE A 17 -20.61 3.36 -12.10
CA ILE A 17 -20.13 3.32 -10.71
C ILE A 17 -21.33 3.13 -9.78
N GLY A 18 -21.97 1.96 -9.81
CA GLY A 18 -22.87 1.51 -8.75
C GLY A 18 -22.05 1.04 -7.53
N PRO A 19 -22.61 1.06 -6.32
CA PRO A 19 -21.90 0.70 -5.09
C PRO A 19 -21.27 -0.71 -5.09
N GLN A 20 -21.74 -1.60 -5.95
CA GLN A 20 -21.19 -2.94 -6.16
C GLN A 20 -20.17 -3.00 -7.30
N ALA A 21 -20.20 -2.08 -8.26
CA ALA A 21 -19.26 -2.01 -9.38
C ALA A 21 -17.84 -1.58 -8.95
N TRP A 22 -17.69 -0.99 -7.79
CA TRP A 22 -16.39 -0.58 -7.26
C TRP A 22 -15.51 -1.77 -6.86
N ALA A 23 -16.10 -2.94 -6.67
CA ALA A 23 -15.40 -4.16 -6.30
C ALA A 23 -15.40 -5.23 -7.41
N HIS A 24 -16.44 -5.33 -8.23
CA HIS A 24 -16.64 -6.48 -9.12
C HIS A 24 -16.44 -6.22 -10.62
N ASP A 25 -16.79 -5.05 -11.15
CA ASP A 25 -16.84 -4.84 -12.62
C ASP A 25 -15.73 -3.94 -13.18
N ALA A 26 -14.72 -3.63 -12.38
CA ALA A 26 -13.56 -2.88 -12.84
C ALA A 26 -12.70 -3.61 -13.91
N VAL A 27 -13.10 -4.81 -14.30
CA VAL A 27 -12.33 -5.69 -15.18
C VAL A 27 -12.56 -5.40 -16.68
N MET A 28 -13.53 -4.58 -17.01
CA MET A 28 -14.04 -4.57 -18.37
C MET A 28 -13.97 -3.22 -19.06
N LEU A 29 -12.88 -2.52 -19.17
CA LEU A 29 -12.71 -1.51 -20.23
C LEU A 29 -11.31 -0.89 -20.25
N SER A 30 -10.37 -1.45 -20.98
CA SER A 30 -9.49 -0.67 -21.85
C SER A 30 -8.60 -1.58 -22.72
N PRO A 31 -8.64 -1.42 -24.03
CA PRO A 31 -7.56 -1.93 -24.88
C PRO A 31 -6.43 -0.91 -24.85
N PHE A 32 -5.43 -1.09 -23.99
CA PHE A 32 -4.16 -0.42 -24.22
C PHE A 32 -3.30 -1.31 -25.15
N PRO A 33 -2.76 -0.76 -26.24
CA PRO A 33 -1.76 -1.47 -27.02
C PRO A 33 -0.54 -1.74 -26.14
N ALA A 34 -0.02 -2.96 -26.24
CA ALA A 34 1.10 -3.45 -25.44
C ALA A 34 2.45 -2.77 -25.78
N ASP A 35 2.47 -1.78 -26.65
CA ASP A 35 3.68 -1.44 -27.38
C ASP A 35 4.37 -0.13 -26.97
N GLU A 36 3.83 0.65 -26.04
CA GLU A 36 4.53 1.87 -25.58
C GLU A 36 4.22 2.21 -24.11
N VAL A 37 4.66 1.39 -23.20
CA VAL A 37 4.89 1.89 -21.85
C VAL A 37 6.32 2.41 -21.80
N SER A 38 6.49 3.69 -22.09
CA SER A 38 7.76 4.36 -21.84
C SER A 38 8.05 4.28 -20.35
N ILE A 39 9.08 3.54 -20.02
CA ILE A 39 9.52 3.25 -18.66
C ILE A 39 10.15 4.52 -18.09
N VAL A 40 9.34 5.37 -17.49
CA VAL A 40 9.85 6.48 -16.68
C VAL A 40 10.34 5.87 -15.37
N ALA A 41 11.62 6.07 -15.06
CA ALA A 41 12.16 5.79 -13.73
C ALA A 41 11.23 6.44 -12.69
N PRO A 42 11.11 5.89 -11.44
CA PRO A 42 10.40 6.59 -10.37
C PRO A 42 10.81 8.05 -10.47
N ASN A 43 9.84 8.90 -10.71
CA ASN A 43 10.11 10.28 -11.04
C ASN A 43 11.02 10.81 -9.92
N SER A 44 12.20 11.33 -10.24
CA SER A 44 13.10 11.91 -9.23
C SER A 44 12.36 12.89 -8.35
N SER A 45 11.34 13.54 -8.90
CA SER A 45 10.41 14.38 -8.16
C SER A 45 9.56 13.63 -7.13
N SER A 46 9.14 12.39 -7.36
CA SER A 46 8.33 11.62 -6.41
C SER A 46 9.17 11.22 -5.19
N ALA A 47 10.39 10.74 -5.40
CA ALA A 47 11.31 10.41 -4.31
C ALA A 47 11.70 11.66 -3.50
N GLU A 48 11.93 12.79 -4.16
CA GLU A 48 12.20 14.07 -3.51
C GLU A 48 11.00 14.56 -2.68
N MET A 49 9.78 14.46 -3.22
CA MET A 49 8.56 14.84 -2.50
C MET A 49 8.30 13.94 -1.30
N MET A 50 8.50 12.62 -1.43
CA MET A 50 8.41 11.68 -0.31
C MET A 50 9.45 12.02 0.77
N SER A 51 10.70 12.22 0.37
CA SER A 51 11.79 12.62 1.28
C SER A 51 11.49 13.94 2.00
N LYS A 52 10.99 14.94 1.27
CA LYS A 52 10.58 16.24 1.83
C LYS A 52 9.43 16.10 2.84
N ALA A 53 8.51 15.19 2.61
CA ALA A 53 7.42 14.87 3.52
C ALA A 53 7.87 13.95 4.68
N GLY A 54 9.10 13.47 4.67
CA GLY A 54 9.62 12.53 5.65
C GLY A 54 8.97 11.15 5.58
N VAL A 55 8.43 10.75 4.41
CA VAL A 55 7.72 9.49 4.19
C VAL A 55 8.61 8.55 3.39
N ASN A 56 8.68 7.28 3.79
CA ASN A 56 9.43 6.25 3.08
C ASN A 56 8.49 5.22 2.39
N SER A 57 9.05 4.42 1.50
CA SER A 57 8.28 3.44 0.71
C SER A 57 7.59 2.37 1.57
N ASN A 58 8.18 1.98 2.70
CA ASN A 58 7.57 1.01 3.62
C ASN A 58 6.34 1.60 4.31
N GLU A 59 6.41 2.87 4.75
CA GLU A 59 5.25 3.58 5.31
C GLU A 59 4.12 3.71 4.28
N VAL A 60 4.46 3.98 3.02
CA VAL A 60 3.47 4.02 1.92
C VAL A 60 2.83 2.67 1.70
N LEU A 61 3.61 1.59 1.70
CA LEU A 61 3.11 0.23 1.52
C LEU A 61 2.19 -0.19 2.68
N LEU A 62 2.59 0.08 3.93
CA LEU A 62 1.77 -0.16 5.12
C LEU A 62 0.47 0.64 5.09
N ALA A 63 0.54 1.92 4.72
CA ALA A 63 -0.63 2.78 4.55
C ALA A 63 -1.58 2.25 3.46
N ALA A 64 -1.04 1.71 2.35
CA ALA A 64 -1.84 1.11 1.29
C ALA A 64 -2.55 -0.18 1.76
N TYR A 65 -1.87 -1.06 2.48
CA TYR A 65 -2.49 -2.24 3.09
C TYR A 65 -3.61 -1.85 4.05
N ALA A 66 -3.34 -0.92 4.96
CA ALA A 66 -4.31 -0.47 5.94
C ALA A 66 -5.51 0.22 5.28
N SER A 67 -5.30 1.04 4.25
CA SER A 67 -6.38 1.69 3.51
C SER A 67 -7.29 0.69 2.80
N LEU A 68 -6.75 -0.40 2.25
CA LEU A 68 -7.56 -1.47 1.66
C LEU A 68 -8.26 -2.30 2.74
N ALA A 69 -7.61 -2.58 3.86
CA ALA A 69 -8.19 -3.28 5.00
C ALA A 69 -9.37 -2.54 5.62
N ALA A 70 -9.34 -1.20 5.64
CA ALA A 70 -10.38 -0.35 6.22
C ALA A 70 -11.76 -0.51 5.56
N TYR A 71 -11.82 -1.01 4.33
CA TYR A 71 -13.08 -1.28 3.64
C TYR A 71 -13.91 -2.38 4.30
N GLN A 72 -13.29 -3.29 5.06
CA GLN A 72 -13.97 -4.40 5.75
C GLN A 72 -14.89 -5.20 4.81
N SER A 73 -14.45 -5.33 3.56
CA SER A 73 -15.12 -6.07 2.49
C SER A 73 -14.45 -7.43 2.29
N GLU A 74 -14.94 -8.22 1.34
CA GLU A 74 -14.28 -9.46 0.92
C GLU A 74 -12.82 -9.25 0.47
N TRP A 75 -12.50 -8.04 -0.02
CA TRP A 75 -11.15 -7.63 -0.44
C TRP A 75 -10.23 -7.26 0.71
N SER A 76 -10.75 -7.16 1.93
CA SER A 76 -9.95 -6.75 3.09
C SER A 76 -9.28 -7.93 3.80
N GLY A 77 -9.66 -9.15 3.49
CA GLY A 77 -9.14 -10.35 4.17
C GLY A 77 -7.63 -10.51 4.01
N LEU A 78 -7.12 -10.39 2.79
CA LEU A 78 -5.68 -10.52 2.53
C LEU A 78 -4.86 -9.38 3.15
N PRO A 79 -5.20 -8.07 2.99
CA PRO A 79 -4.52 -7.01 3.69
C PRO A 79 -4.48 -7.15 5.21
N VAL A 80 -5.58 -7.56 5.82
CA VAL A 80 -5.65 -7.82 7.27
C VAL A 80 -4.73 -8.97 7.65
N SER A 81 -4.78 -10.10 6.91
CA SER A 81 -3.90 -11.25 7.12
C SER A 81 -2.43 -10.84 7.07
N THR A 82 -2.03 -10.11 6.03
CA THR A 82 -0.64 -9.68 5.86
C THR A 82 -0.17 -8.77 7.01
N LEU A 83 -0.99 -7.81 7.41
CA LEU A 83 -0.68 -6.96 8.56
C LEU A 83 -0.51 -7.79 9.85
N GLN A 84 -1.43 -8.73 10.11
CA GLN A 84 -1.36 -9.60 11.28
C GLN A 84 -0.12 -10.50 11.28
N LYS A 85 0.23 -11.11 10.15
CA LYS A 85 1.44 -11.92 10.00
C LYS A 85 2.73 -11.11 10.20
N THR A 86 2.70 -9.80 9.93
CA THR A 86 3.83 -8.90 10.19
C THR A 86 3.83 -8.30 11.61
N GLY A 87 3.01 -8.82 12.50
CA GLY A 87 2.99 -8.46 13.93
C GLY A 87 2.04 -7.31 14.29
N TRP A 88 1.26 -6.81 13.34
CA TRP A 88 0.27 -5.78 13.62
C TRP A 88 -1.00 -6.37 14.24
N GLN A 89 -1.47 -5.76 15.33
CA GLN A 89 -2.80 -5.99 15.84
C GLN A 89 -3.79 -5.12 15.07
N VAL A 90 -4.74 -5.73 14.38
CA VAL A 90 -5.70 -5.01 13.53
C VAL A 90 -7.08 -5.05 14.17
N THR A 91 -7.59 -3.88 14.55
CA THR A 91 -8.90 -3.70 15.15
C THR A 91 -9.82 -2.95 14.18
N PRO A 92 -10.88 -3.58 13.68
CA PRO A 92 -11.87 -2.92 12.86
C PRO A 92 -12.80 -2.04 13.70
N GLY A 93 -13.24 -0.91 13.14
CA GLY A 93 -14.21 -0.02 13.73
C GLY A 93 -15.28 0.42 12.72
N ASP A 94 -16.47 0.69 13.21
CA ASP A 94 -17.61 1.16 12.44
C ASP A 94 -18.45 2.11 13.30
N THR A 95 -18.55 3.37 12.89
CA THR A 95 -19.38 4.38 13.57
C THR A 95 -20.86 4.32 13.12
N GLY A 96 -21.21 3.46 12.17
CA GLY A 96 -22.45 3.50 11.43
C GLY A 96 -22.41 4.47 10.22
N HIS A 97 -21.46 5.40 10.23
CA HIS A 97 -21.20 6.35 9.13
C HIS A 97 -19.87 6.06 8.44
N GLU A 98 -18.81 5.86 9.19
CA GLU A 98 -17.46 5.58 8.70
C GLU A 98 -16.99 4.20 9.14
N ARG A 99 -16.36 3.46 8.21
CA ARG A 99 -15.57 2.28 8.54
C ARG A 99 -14.10 2.65 8.62
N PHE A 100 -13.42 2.05 9.56
CA PHE A 100 -11.99 2.28 9.75
C PHE A 100 -11.32 1.05 10.35
N ILE A 101 -10.02 1.01 10.31
CA ILE A 101 -9.22 0.12 11.14
C ILE A 101 -8.20 0.91 11.94
N ILE A 102 -7.82 0.37 13.08
CA ILE A 102 -6.62 0.76 13.80
C ILE A 102 -5.70 -0.45 13.81
N ALA A 103 -4.54 -0.31 13.18
CA ALA A 103 -3.47 -1.28 13.30
C ALA A 103 -2.43 -0.73 14.29
N SER A 104 -1.99 -1.57 15.23
CA SER A 104 -1.01 -1.19 16.24
C SER A 104 0.07 -2.24 16.39
N GLN A 105 1.30 -1.78 16.63
CA GLN A 105 2.47 -2.60 16.89
C GLN A 105 3.42 -1.85 17.82
N GLU A 106 4.17 -2.58 18.63
CA GLU A 106 5.28 -2.01 19.37
C GLU A 106 6.57 -2.12 18.54
N MET A 107 7.25 -1.01 18.33
CA MET A 107 8.50 -0.95 17.57
C MET A 107 9.53 -0.18 18.40
N GLU A 108 10.67 -0.81 18.66
CA GLU A 108 11.77 -0.19 19.43
C GLU A 108 11.33 0.32 20.83
N GLY A 109 10.35 -0.34 21.46
CA GLY A 109 9.79 0.04 22.76
C GLY A 109 8.79 1.21 22.72
N HIS A 110 8.35 1.60 21.55
CA HIS A 110 7.35 2.66 21.37
C HIS A 110 6.14 2.16 20.56
N PRO A 111 4.91 2.60 20.89
CA PRO A 111 3.74 2.22 20.14
C PRO A 111 3.74 2.89 18.75
N TYR A 112 3.38 2.11 17.75
CA TYR A 112 3.19 2.58 16.39
C TYR A 112 1.76 2.25 15.95
N TYR A 113 1.05 3.26 15.49
CA TYR A 113 -0.35 3.14 15.06
C TYR A 113 -0.52 3.49 13.60
N ILE A 114 -1.45 2.81 12.93
CA ILE A 114 -1.97 3.18 11.63
C ILE A 114 -3.49 3.29 11.77
N VAL A 115 -4.02 4.49 11.58
CA VAL A 115 -5.45 4.76 11.57
C VAL A 115 -5.88 4.92 10.11
N ALA A 116 -6.59 3.93 9.58
CA ALA A 116 -7.00 3.90 8.19
C ALA A 116 -8.52 4.02 8.07
N ILE A 117 -8.97 4.92 7.19
CA ILE A 117 -10.39 5.24 6.99
C ILE A 117 -10.80 4.81 5.58
N SER A 118 -11.92 4.08 5.47
CA SER A 118 -12.43 3.62 4.18
C SER A 118 -12.94 4.77 3.31
N GLY A 119 -12.91 4.55 2.00
CA GLY A 119 -13.61 5.41 1.06
C GLY A 119 -15.13 5.18 1.06
N THR A 120 -15.79 5.70 0.04
CA THR A 120 -17.25 5.60 -0.10
C THR A 120 -17.66 4.19 -0.48
N GLU A 121 -18.37 3.50 0.40
CA GLU A 121 -18.97 2.18 0.11
C GLU A 121 -20.49 2.17 0.26
N ARG A 122 -21.01 3.01 1.14
CA ARG A 122 -22.43 3.03 1.52
C ARG A 122 -23.16 4.19 0.87
N LYS A 123 -24.49 4.04 0.67
CA LYS A 123 -25.34 5.14 0.20
C LYS A 123 -25.27 6.38 1.09
N ILE A 124 -25.00 6.22 2.38
CA ILE A 124 -24.85 7.32 3.33
C ILE A 124 -23.59 8.12 3.06
N ASP A 125 -22.48 7.44 2.74
CA ASP A 125 -21.20 8.06 2.41
C ASP A 125 -21.32 8.89 1.12
N LEU A 126 -22.07 8.38 0.14
CA LEU A 126 -22.34 9.11 -1.09
C LEU A 126 -23.12 10.41 -0.83
N LYS A 127 -24.06 10.41 0.14
CA LYS A 127 -24.75 11.64 0.53
C LYS A 127 -23.81 12.65 1.19
N ALA A 128 -22.86 12.20 2.01
CA ALA A 128 -21.83 13.06 2.58
C ALA A 128 -20.96 13.69 1.49
N ASN A 129 -20.55 12.91 0.49
CA ASN A 129 -19.79 13.38 -0.66
C ASN A 129 -20.53 14.40 -1.54
N LEU A 130 -21.86 14.27 -1.63
CA LEU A 130 -22.70 15.17 -2.44
C LEU A 130 -23.00 16.50 -1.75
N ARG A 131 -22.76 16.64 -0.44
CA ARG A 131 -22.83 17.94 0.23
C ARG A 131 -21.67 18.79 -0.22
N ASN A 132 -21.94 19.79 -1.02
CA ASN A 132 -20.92 20.67 -1.61
C ASN A 132 -20.66 21.92 -0.77
N ASP A 133 -21.15 21.95 0.45
CA ASP A 133 -21.01 23.08 1.33
C ASP A 133 -19.60 23.07 1.98
N MET A 134 -19.05 24.26 2.08
CA MET A 134 -17.80 24.48 2.80
C MET A 134 -18.10 25.03 4.18
N VAL A 135 -17.45 24.46 5.18
CA VAL A 135 -17.47 24.98 6.55
C VAL A 135 -16.10 25.52 6.92
N THR A 136 -16.08 26.54 7.73
CA THR A 136 -14.86 27.12 8.29
C THR A 136 -14.46 26.33 9.51
N ILE A 137 -13.20 25.96 9.61
CA ILE A 137 -12.66 25.31 10.82
C ILE A 137 -12.62 26.35 11.95
N PRO A 138 -13.28 26.10 13.11
CA PRO A 138 -13.37 27.10 14.16
C PRO A 138 -12.03 27.60 14.69
N GLN A 139 -11.03 26.70 14.80
CA GLN A 139 -9.68 27.01 15.27
C GLN A 139 -8.84 27.77 14.21
N TYR A 140 -9.26 27.74 12.92
CA TYR A 140 -8.58 28.33 11.79
C TYR A 140 -9.59 29.03 10.86
N PRO A 141 -10.02 30.26 11.20
CA PRO A 141 -11.10 30.95 10.47
C PRO A 141 -10.81 31.19 8.96
N GLU A 142 -9.54 31.15 8.56
CA GLU A 142 -9.13 31.26 7.16
C GLU A 142 -9.24 29.93 6.38
N ILE A 143 -9.36 28.79 7.08
CA ILE A 143 -9.45 27.48 6.47
C ILE A 143 -10.92 27.06 6.34
N SER A 144 -11.33 26.83 5.11
CA SER A 144 -12.65 26.25 4.82
C SER A 144 -12.47 24.91 4.13
N VAL A 145 -13.28 23.94 4.51
CA VAL A 145 -13.20 22.55 4.08
C VAL A 145 -14.57 22.02 3.71
N HIS A 146 -14.62 20.88 3.03
CA HIS A 146 -15.84 20.17 2.72
C HIS A 146 -16.55 19.75 4.01
N GLN A 147 -17.81 20.15 4.18
CA GLN A 147 -18.57 19.96 5.42
C GLN A 147 -18.66 18.49 5.84
N GLY A 148 -19.03 17.59 4.92
CA GLY A 148 -19.21 16.19 5.26
C GLY A 148 -17.92 15.51 5.72
N TYR A 149 -16.75 15.92 5.17
CA TYR A 149 -15.45 15.39 5.59
C TYR A 149 -15.05 15.93 6.96
N TRP A 150 -15.37 17.19 7.24
CA TRP A 150 -15.14 17.79 8.54
C TRP A 150 -15.96 17.11 9.64
N GLU A 151 -17.26 16.91 9.40
CA GLU A 151 -18.15 16.20 10.34
C GLU A 151 -17.66 14.77 10.61
N ALA A 152 -17.18 14.06 9.59
CA ALA A 152 -16.59 12.72 9.74
C ALA A 152 -15.28 12.75 10.55
N ALA A 153 -14.39 13.70 10.24
CA ALA A 153 -13.14 13.87 10.98
C ALA A 153 -13.38 14.14 12.45
N GLN A 154 -14.33 15.03 12.79
CA GLN A 154 -14.69 15.32 14.18
C GLN A 154 -15.21 14.08 14.91
N ARG A 155 -16.15 13.31 14.30
CA ARG A 155 -16.65 12.08 14.93
C ARG A 155 -15.55 11.06 15.19
N LEU A 156 -14.62 10.90 14.26
CA LEU A 156 -13.52 9.94 14.41
C LEU A 156 -12.49 10.42 15.41
N SER A 157 -12.11 11.70 15.43
CA SER A 157 -11.16 12.26 16.40
C SER A 157 -11.66 12.15 17.85
N GLU A 158 -12.97 12.03 18.07
CA GLU A 158 -13.55 11.84 19.40
C GLU A 158 -13.45 10.40 19.92
N LEU A 159 -13.15 9.43 19.05
CA LEU A 159 -13.05 8.02 19.46
C LEU A 159 -11.87 7.80 20.39
N PRO A 160 -12.07 7.10 21.54
CA PRO A 160 -10.99 6.87 22.50
C PRO A 160 -9.74 6.24 21.91
N GLN A 161 -9.91 5.30 20.99
CA GLN A 161 -8.80 4.58 20.35
C GLN A 161 -7.96 5.50 19.43
N ILE A 162 -8.59 6.47 18.77
CA ILE A 162 -7.88 7.45 17.92
C ILE A 162 -7.17 8.48 18.80
N ARG A 163 -7.82 8.92 19.89
CA ARG A 163 -7.18 9.79 20.90
C ARG A 163 -5.98 9.12 21.56
N GLU A 164 -6.06 7.82 21.83
CA GLU A 164 -4.94 7.03 22.36
C GLU A 164 -3.76 7.01 21.38
N ALA A 165 -4.03 6.72 20.10
CA ALA A 165 -3.01 6.74 19.05
C ALA A 165 -2.31 8.11 18.95
N VAL A 166 -3.09 9.21 18.98
CA VAL A 166 -2.54 10.57 18.98
C VAL A 166 -1.73 10.85 20.24
N ALA A 167 -2.29 10.54 21.43
CA ALA A 167 -1.63 10.79 22.69
C ALA A 167 -0.29 10.05 22.83
N SER A 168 -0.13 8.90 22.17
CA SER A 168 1.11 8.13 22.17
C SER A 168 2.30 8.91 21.61
N THR A 169 2.06 9.85 20.71
CA THR A 169 3.12 10.68 20.12
C THR A 169 3.84 11.56 21.15
N ASN A 170 3.20 11.91 22.23
CA ASN A 170 3.81 12.64 23.34
C ASN A 170 4.87 11.84 24.11
N TYR A 171 4.92 10.51 23.89
CA TYR A 171 5.81 9.58 24.57
C TYR A 171 6.70 8.80 23.60
N GLY A 172 6.96 9.36 22.40
CA GLY A 172 7.79 8.74 21.37
C GLY A 172 7.07 7.78 20.45
N GLY A 173 5.76 7.58 20.62
CA GLY A 173 4.93 6.81 19.70
C GLY A 173 4.82 7.46 18.33
N ARG A 174 4.41 6.70 17.33
CA ARG A 174 4.18 7.18 15.97
C ARG A 174 2.77 6.87 15.50
N VAL A 175 2.20 7.73 14.66
CA VAL A 175 0.90 7.49 14.03
C VAL A 175 0.92 7.85 12.54
N ILE A 176 0.37 6.94 11.73
CA ILE A 176 0.03 7.21 10.33
C ILE A 176 -1.49 7.32 10.22
N PHE A 177 -1.98 8.47 9.79
CA PHE A 177 -3.35 8.61 9.32
C PHE A 177 -3.39 8.32 7.82
N THR A 178 -4.25 7.42 7.41
CA THR A 178 -4.35 7.01 6.01
C THR A 178 -5.79 6.77 5.59
N GLY A 179 -6.00 6.66 4.30
CA GLY A 179 -7.28 6.34 3.71
C GLY A 179 -7.30 6.57 2.21
N HIS A 180 -8.33 6.05 1.60
CA HIS A 180 -8.55 6.11 0.17
C HIS A 180 -9.79 6.95 -0.16
N SER A 181 -9.74 7.73 -1.24
CA SER A 181 -10.88 8.53 -1.70
C SER A 181 -11.43 9.45 -0.60
N LEU A 182 -12.72 9.39 -0.26
CA LEU A 182 -13.30 10.11 0.87
C LEU A 182 -12.49 9.92 2.17
N GLY A 183 -12.16 8.66 2.50
CA GLY A 183 -11.39 8.35 3.70
C GLY A 183 -10.03 9.05 3.74
N GLY A 184 -9.40 9.25 2.57
CA GLY A 184 -8.17 10.03 2.47
C GLY A 184 -8.37 11.52 2.79
N GLY A 185 -9.50 12.09 2.38
CA GLY A 185 -9.88 13.46 2.76
C GLY A 185 -10.11 13.61 4.27
N VAL A 186 -10.82 12.66 4.87
CA VAL A 186 -11.09 12.63 6.32
C VAL A 186 -9.80 12.43 7.11
N ALA A 187 -8.94 11.48 6.72
CA ALA A 187 -7.63 11.24 7.34
C ALA A 187 -6.75 12.51 7.32
N THR A 188 -6.78 13.26 6.21
CA THR A 188 -6.04 14.52 6.11
C THR A 188 -6.58 15.58 7.08
N LEU A 189 -7.89 15.63 7.29
CA LEU A 189 -8.48 16.59 8.23
C LEU A 189 -8.21 16.24 9.69
N ILE A 190 -8.23 14.96 10.05
CA ILE A 190 -7.80 14.51 11.38
C ILE A 190 -6.34 14.92 11.59
N GLY A 191 -5.44 14.58 10.67
CA GLY A 191 -4.04 14.96 10.79
C GLY A 191 -3.82 16.47 10.89
N LEU A 192 -4.58 17.28 10.14
CA LEU A 192 -4.51 18.75 10.20
C LEU A 192 -4.95 19.28 11.58
N GLN A 193 -6.00 18.70 12.17
CA GLN A 193 -6.52 19.08 13.48
C GLN A 193 -5.53 18.72 14.59
N GLU A 194 -5.08 17.48 14.62
CA GLU A 194 -4.22 16.95 15.66
C GLU A 194 -2.81 17.58 15.64
N VAL A 195 -2.24 17.78 14.45
CA VAL A 195 -0.93 18.47 14.31
C VAL A 195 -0.97 19.89 14.86
N SER A 196 -2.11 20.55 14.77
CA SER A 196 -2.26 21.93 15.25
C SER A 196 -2.40 22.03 16.76
N GLU A 197 -2.96 21.00 17.40
CA GLU A 197 -3.19 20.93 18.83
C GLU A 197 -2.01 20.30 19.58
N ALA A 198 -1.23 19.48 18.89
CA ALA A 198 -0.06 18.85 19.49
C ALA A 198 1.11 19.83 19.55
N ALA A 199 1.51 20.15 20.77
CA ALA A 199 2.83 20.74 21.04
C ALA A 199 3.97 19.71 20.79
N GLY A 200 3.63 18.53 20.26
CA GLY A 200 4.53 17.40 20.02
C GLY A 200 5.28 17.48 18.71
N ASP A 201 6.24 16.60 18.55
CA ASP A 201 7.09 16.51 17.36
C ASP A 201 6.26 16.08 16.14
N LEU A 202 6.09 16.98 15.18
CA LEU A 202 5.47 16.72 13.88
C LEU A 202 6.11 15.53 13.14
N ALA A 203 7.32 15.15 13.52
CA ALA A 203 8.00 13.97 13.01
C ALA A 203 7.30 12.66 13.38
N GLN A 204 6.49 12.65 14.43
CA GLN A 204 5.78 11.45 14.91
C GLN A 204 4.43 11.21 14.20
N MET A 205 3.90 12.20 13.49
CA MET A 205 2.64 12.08 12.75
C MET A 205 2.87 12.15 11.25
N ARG A 206 2.25 11.23 10.52
CA ARG A 206 2.24 11.18 9.06
C ARG A 206 0.82 11.12 8.55
N VAL A 207 0.58 11.74 7.41
CA VAL A 207 -0.66 11.60 6.66
C VAL A 207 -0.32 11.09 5.26
N ILE A 208 -0.69 9.85 4.97
CA ILE A 208 -0.41 9.19 3.70
C ILE A 208 -1.73 8.75 3.10
N THR A 209 -2.18 9.37 2.03
CA THR A 209 -3.51 9.13 1.46
C THR A 209 -3.45 8.75 0.00
N PHE A 210 -4.51 8.09 -0.48
CA PHE A 210 -4.62 7.58 -1.83
C PHE A 210 -5.89 8.14 -2.47
N ALA A 211 -5.74 8.79 -3.63
CA ALA A 211 -6.83 9.42 -4.37
C ALA A 211 -7.73 10.36 -3.56
N ALA A 212 -7.22 10.96 -2.49
CA ALA A 212 -7.99 11.94 -1.73
C ALA A 212 -8.44 13.09 -2.64
N PRO A 213 -9.73 13.47 -2.62
CA PRO A 213 -10.24 14.52 -3.47
C PRO A 213 -9.74 15.91 -3.06
N ASP A 214 -10.00 16.89 -3.91
CA ASP A 214 -9.79 18.30 -3.60
C ASP A 214 -10.94 18.76 -2.70
N PHE A 215 -10.68 19.10 -1.43
CA PHE A 215 -11.72 19.34 -0.42
C PHE A 215 -11.50 20.55 0.49
N VAL A 216 -10.39 21.28 0.31
CA VAL A 216 -10.02 22.46 1.12
C VAL A 216 -9.92 23.71 0.27
N ASN A 217 -10.03 24.89 0.89
CA ASN A 217 -9.71 26.15 0.21
C ASN A 217 -8.20 26.36 0.06
N SER A 218 -7.79 27.47 -0.56
CA SER A 218 -6.38 27.77 -0.82
C SER A 218 -5.54 27.99 0.46
N PHE A 219 -6.14 28.41 1.56
CA PHE A 219 -5.44 28.53 2.85
C PHE A 219 -5.22 27.14 3.46
N GLY A 220 -6.25 26.30 3.50
CA GLY A 220 -6.13 24.91 3.97
C GLY A 220 -5.13 24.10 3.15
N SER A 221 -5.13 24.24 1.82
CA SER A 221 -4.15 23.60 0.96
C SER A 221 -2.70 23.99 1.33
N ARG A 222 -2.42 25.27 1.57
CA ARG A 222 -1.09 25.72 2.01
C ARG A 222 -0.73 25.19 3.41
N SER A 223 -1.69 25.10 4.30
CA SER A 223 -1.48 24.56 5.65
C SER A 223 -1.13 23.08 5.57
N ILE A 224 -1.89 22.28 4.84
CA ILE A 224 -1.59 20.85 4.60
C ILE A 224 -0.17 20.70 4.01
N GLY A 225 0.24 21.56 3.10
CA GLY A 225 1.56 21.51 2.47
C GLY A 225 2.75 21.74 3.42
N LYS A 226 2.52 22.25 4.61
CA LYS A 226 3.55 22.44 5.64
C LYS A 226 3.76 21.23 6.52
N TYR A 227 2.80 20.30 6.53
CA TYR A 227 2.85 19.09 7.34
C TYR A 227 3.35 17.90 6.54
N SER A 228 3.70 16.83 7.24
CA SER A 228 4.07 15.54 6.65
C SER A 228 2.84 14.83 6.07
N ALA A 229 2.17 15.46 5.10
CA ALA A 229 0.97 14.96 4.44
C ALA A 229 1.23 14.78 2.94
N VAL A 230 1.10 13.53 2.47
CA VAL A 230 1.27 13.15 1.06
C VAL A 230 -0.01 12.52 0.54
N ASN A 231 -0.41 12.87 -0.69
CA ASN A 231 -1.53 12.25 -1.37
C ASN A 231 -1.10 11.62 -2.69
N PHE A 232 -1.20 10.32 -2.79
CA PHE A 232 -0.90 9.58 -4.01
C PHE A 232 -2.11 9.58 -4.94
N ARG A 233 -1.89 9.83 -6.23
CA ARG A 233 -2.91 9.88 -7.27
C ARG A 233 -2.45 9.09 -8.48
N MET A 234 -3.38 8.42 -9.16
CA MET A 234 -3.09 7.86 -10.48
C MET A 234 -3.29 8.92 -11.54
N GLU A 235 -2.47 8.84 -12.60
CA GLU A 235 -2.42 9.86 -13.65
C GLU A 235 -3.77 10.07 -14.34
N ALA A 236 -4.48 8.99 -14.68
CA ALA A 236 -5.78 9.04 -15.34
C ALA A 236 -6.97 8.98 -14.35
N ASP A 237 -6.73 9.03 -13.04
CA ASP A 237 -7.81 9.13 -12.05
C ASP A 237 -8.41 10.55 -12.03
N LEU A 238 -9.62 10.67 -12.56
CA LEU A 238 -10.33 11.94 -12.62
C LEU A 238 -11.15 12.23 -11.35
N ILE A 239 -11.43 11.20 -10.53
CA ILE A 239 -12.31 11.33 -9.36
C ILE A 239 -11.84 12.42 -8.38
N PRO A 240 -10.54 12.49 -8.00
CA PRO A 240 -10.07 13.53 -7.08
C PRO A 240 -10.31 14.96 -7.59
N ARG A 241 -10.36 15.15 -8.91
CA ARG A 241 -10.53 16.47 -9.54
C ARG A 241 -12.00 16.85 -9.75
N LEU A 242 -12.94 15.91 -9.70
CA LEU A 242 -14.35 16.16 -9.93
C LEU A 242 -14.93 17.17 -8.94
N PHE A 243 -14.48 17.14 -7.69
CA PHE A 243 -14.93 18.09 -6.67
C PHE A 243 -14.62 19.54 -7.03
N ARG A 244 -13.51 19.81 -7.71
CA ARG A 244 -13.17 21.15 -8.21
C ARG A 244 -14.12 21.62 -9.31
N LEU A 245 -14.67 20.73 -10.10
CA LEU A 245 -15.69 21.06 -11.10
C LEU A 245 -17.02 21.49 -10.45
N VAL A 246 -17.32 20.92 -9.28
CA VAL A 246 -18.53 21.23 -8.52
C VAL A 246 -18.34 22.51 -7.69
N ASN A 247 -17.17 22.71 -7.11
CA ASN A 247 -16.84 23.92 -6.38
C ASN A 247 -15.39 24.36 -6.68
N TYR A 248 -15.28 25.43 -7.46
CA TYR A 248 -13.98 25.99 -7.89
C TYR A 248 -13.08 26.48 -6.75
N ARG A 249 -13.61 26.57 -5.50
CA ARG A 249 -12.83 26.95 -4.31
C ARG A 249 -11.97 25.81 -3.80
N TYR A 250 -12.28 24.56 -4.11
CA TYR A 250 -11.49 23.40 -3.66
C TYR A 250 -10.10 23.39 -4.30
N ARG A 251 -9.12 22.99 -3.51
CA ARG A 251 -7.72 22.85 -3.89
C ARG A 251 -7.20 21.50 -3.48
N SER A 252 -6.25 21.01 -4.25
CA SER A 252 -5.52 19.78 -3.96
C SER A 252 -4.52 19.95 -2.81
N ASN A 253 -4.15 18.82 -2.21
CA ASN A 253 -2.96 18.74 -1.40
C ASN A 253 -1.74 19.10 -2.29
N PRO A 254 -0.94 20.10 -1.93
CA PRO A 254 0.23 20.52 -2.73
C PRO A 254 1.34 19.45 -2.76
N ASN A 255 1.35 18.54 -1.80
CA ASN A 255 2.26 17.38 -1.77
C ASN A 255 1.62 16.15 -2.44
N SER A 256 0.84 16.35 -3.51
CA SER A 256 0.30 15.24 -4.29
C SER A 256 1.37 14.66 -5.22
N ILE A 257 1.55 13.34 -5.13
CA ILE A 257 2.43 12.57 -5.99
C ILE A 257 1.56 11.83 -7.00
N THR A 258 1.88 11.98 -8.29
CA THR A 258 1.15 11.27 -9.35
C THR A 258 1.94 10.05 -9.77
N TRP A 259 1.30 8.90 -9.73
CA TRP A 259 1.81 7.64 -10.22
C TRP A 259 1.21 7.31 -11.59
N SER A 260 2.01 6.74 -12.45
CA SER A 260 1.54 6.01 -13.64
C SER A 260 1.39 4.55 -13.25
N LEU A 261 0.32 3.90 -13.65
CA LEU A 261 0.11 2.48 -13.35
C LEU A 261 1.11 1.63 -14.16
N HIS A 262 2.00 0.92 -13.47
CA HIS A 262 3.03 0.09 -14.10
C HIS A 262 2.69 -1.39 -14.09
N THR A 263 1.70 -1.79 -13.32
CA THR A 263 1.33 -3.18 -13.15
C THR A 263 0.20 -3.57 -14.10
N PRO A 264 0.08 -4.86 -14.45
CA PRO A 264 -1.00 -5.34 -15.30
C PRO A 264 -2.38 -5.32 -14.62
N SER A 265 -2.48 -4.93 -13.36
CA SER A 265 -3.76 -4.83 -12.69
C SER A 265 -4.63 -3.80 -13.40
N GLN A 266 -5.64 -4.31 -14.12
CA GLN A 266 -6.49 -3.52 -15.00
C GLN A 266 -7.69 -2.91 -14.25
N GLY A 267 -7.48 -2.51 -13.00
CA GLY A 267 -8.50 -1.81 -12.23
C GLY A 267 -8.77 -0.41 -12.77
N ILE A 268 -9.94 0.11 -12.43
CA ILE A 268 -10.21 1.55 -12.52
C ILE A 268 -9.09 2.24 -11.75
N GLN A 269 -8.45 3.24 -12.33
CA GLN A 269 -7.31 3.95 -11.72
C GLN A 269 -7.63 4.60 -10.36
N HIS A 270 -8.91 4.63 -9.99
CA HIS A 270 -9.38 5.03 -8.67
C HIS A 270 -9.47 3.88 -7.65
N ALA A 271 -9.28 2.63 -8.04
CA ALA A 271 -9.43 1.50 -7.12
C ALA A 271 -8.22 1.38 -6.17
N MET A 272 -8.48 1.17 -4.86
CA MET A 272 -7.42 1.04 -3.85
C MET A 272 -6.46 -0.13 -4.12
N VAL A 273 -6.94 -1.20 -4.76
CA VAL A 273 -6.10 -2.32 -5.20
C VAL A 273 -5.01 -1.88 -6.17
N GLY A 274 -5.31 -0.95 -7.09
CA GLY A 274 -4.31 -0.39 -7.99
C GLY A 274 -3.23 0.41 -7.25
N PHE A 275 -3.61 1.15 -6.22
CA PHE A 275 -2.65 1.88 -5.37
C PHE A 275 -1.76 0.93 -4.57
N LEU A 276 -2.31 -0.17 -4.05
CA LEU A 276 -1.51 -1.19 -3.36
C LEU A 276 -0.48 -1.82 -4.32
N ASP A 277 -0.91 -2.12 -5.54
CA ASP A 277 -0.03 -2.69 -6.57
C ASP A 277 1.12 -1.74 -6.92
N GLU A 278 0.79 -0.47 -7.16
CA GLU A 278 1.81 0.54 -7.45
C GLU A 278 2.73 0.80 -6.26
N ALA A 279 2.20 0.75 -5.02
CA ALA A 279 3.02 0.88 -3.82
C ALA A 279 4.06 -0.25 -3.73
N PHE A 280 3.70 -1.48 -4.07
CA PHE A 280 4.66 -2.59 -4.17
C PHE A 280 5.72 -2.34 -5.25
N TYR A 281 5.27 -1.92 -6.42
CA TYR A 281 6.19 -1.62 -7.52
C TYR A 281 7.22 -0.56 -7.12
N GLN A 282 6.78 0.53 -6.48
CA GLN A 282 7.65 1.61 -6.01
C GLN A 282 8.57 1.13 -4.87
N ALA A 283 8.05 0.34 -3.94
CA ALA A 283 8.83 -0.20 -2.83
C ALA A 283 9.92 -1.18 -3.30
N ALA A 284 9.63 -2.01 -4.29
CA ALA A 284 10.58 -3.00 -4.82
C ALA A 284 11.90 -2.36 -5.33
N TRP A 285 11.86 -1.12 -5.79
CA TRP A 285 13.07 -0.38 -6.16
C TRP A 285 13.89 0.04 -4.95
N THR A 286 13.22 0.43 -3.87
CA THR A 286 13.89 0.79 -2.62
C THR A 286 14.54 -0.44 -1.99
N PHE A 287 13.91 -1.60 -2.07
CA PHE A 287 14.46 -2.86 -1.55
C PHE A 287 15.80 -3.21 -2.22
N SER A 288 15.89 -3.05 -3.53
CA SER A 288 17.13 -3.36 -4.25
C SER A 288 18.33 -2.46 -3.88
N ALA A 289 18.08 -1.29 -3.29
CA ALA A 289 19.13 -0.40 -2.80
C ALA A 289 19.70 -0.85 -1.45
N ASN A 290 18.99 -1.69 -0.71
CA ASN A 290 19.44 -2.25 0.55
C ASN A 290 20.34 -3.47 0.26
N LEU A 291 21.61 -3.21 -0.03
CA LEU A 291 22.60 -4.27 -0.21
C LEU A 291 22.76 -5.05 1.10
N PRO A 292 23.16 -6.35 1.00
CA PRO A 292 23.37 -7.17 2.18
C PRO A 292 24.32 -6.49 3.15
N THR A 293 23.96 -6.43 4.43
CA THR A 293 24.82 -5.92 5.49
C THR A 293 26.16 -6.65 5.49
N SER A 294 27.24 -5.95 5.77
CA SER A 294 28.56 -6.59 5.95
C SER A 294 28.54 -7.44 7.23
N GLY A 295 29.07 -8.67 7.18
CA GLY A 295 29.19 -9.56 8.33
C GLY A 295 28.58 -10.95 8.09
N PRO A 296 28.79 -11.88 9.01
CA PRO A 296 28.24 -13.23 8.92
C PRO A 296 26.70 -13.18 9.02
N VAL A 297 26.05 -14.04 8.27
CA VAL A 297 24.59 -14.17 8.23
C VAL A 297 24.19 -15.63 8.45
N ASP A 298 22.98 -15.85 8.95
CA ASP A 298 22.48 -17.20 9.16
C ASP A 298 21.76 -17.72 7.91
N ILE A 299 21.01 -16.81 7.25
CA ILE A 299 20.25 -17.11 6.04
C ILE A 299 20.66 -16.14 4.93
N TYR A 300 20.93 -16.70 3.76
CA TYR A 300 21.11 -15.94 2.52
C TYR A 300 19.91 -16.14 1.61
N VAL A 301 19.29 -15.07 1.17
CA VAL A 301 18.10 -15.11 0.30
C VAL A 301 18.46 -14.59 -1.07
N ALA A 302 18.19 -15.37 -2.11
CA ALA A 302 18.46 -15.01 -3.50
C ALA A 302 17.45 -15.67 -4.45
N ALA A 303 17.42 -15.20 -5.69
CA ALA A 303 16.56 -15.74 -6.72
C ALA A 303 17.25 -15.72 -8.09
N PRO A 304 16.96 -16.70 -8.99
CA PRO A 304 17.39 -16.67 -10.36
C PRO A 304 16.70 -15.56 -11.18
N ALA A 305 17.04 -15.46 -12.45
CA ALA A 305 16.24 -14.73 -13.41
C ALA A 305 14.80 -15.27 -13.38
N LEU A 306 13.82 -14.36 -13.38
CA LEU A 306 12.40 -14.74 -13.43
C LEU A 306 12.09 -15.30 -14.83
N THR A 307 11.46 -16.47 -14.88
CA THR A 307 11.05 -17.12 -16.13
C THR A 307 9.66 -16.61 -16.55
N THR A 308 9.51 -16.15 -17.78
CA THR A 308 8.22 -15.73 -18.33
C THR A 308 8.21 -15.86 -19.86
N ASP A 309 7.05 -16.26 -20.40
CA ASP A 309 6.71 -16.20 -21.82
C ASP A 309 5.85 -14.98 -22.18
N MET A 310 5.58 -14.14 -21.19
CA MET A 310 4.85 -12.88 -21.36
C MET A 310 5.82 -11.74 -21.68
N GLY A 311 5.42 -10.83 -22.56
CA GLY A 311 6.18 -9.62 -22.88
C GLY A 311 6.20 -8.60 -21.73
N LEU A 312 6.60 -9.01 -20.52
CA LEU A 312 6.71 -8.12 -19.37
C LEU A 312 7.95 -7.23 -19.50
N SER A 313 7.84 -6.00 -19.03
CA SER A 313 8.99 -5.12 -18.99
C SER A 313 10.06 -5.65 -18.01
N PRO A 314 11.37 -5.47 -18.29
CA PRO A 314 12.44 -5.89 -17.38
C PRO A 314 12.29 -5.33 -15.97
N ARG A 315 11.75 -4.14 -15.84
CA ARG A 315 11.49 -3.51 -14.52
C ARG A 315 10.38 -4.21 -13.74
N LEU A 316 9.31 -4.60 -14.41
CA LEU A 316 8.23 -5.33 -13.76
C LEU A 316 8.71 -6.72 -13.32
N ILE A 317 9.48 -7.40 -14.15
CA ILE A 317 10.15 -8.67 -13.83
C ILE A 317 10.99 -8.50 -12.56
N GLN A 318 11.84 -7.47 -12.52
CA GLN A 318 12.66 -7.19 -11.35
C GLN A 318 11.82 -6.86 -10.11
N ALA A 319 10.72 -6.12 -10.25
CA ALA A 319 9.84 -5.78 -9.13
C ALA A 319 9.22 -7.03 -8.50
N TYR A 320 8.73 -8.00 -9.29
CA TYR A 320 8.23 -9.28 -8.77
C TYR A 320 9.31 -10.03 -7.98
N ARG A 321 10.50 -10.15 -8.57
CA ARG A 321 11.62 -10.84 -7.95
C ARG A 321 12.06 -10.17 -6.65
N ASN A 322 12.21 -8.86 -6.66
CA ASN A 322 12.59 -8.09 -5.47
C ASN A 322 11.54 -8.19 -4.36
N THR A 323 10.26 -8.19 -4.70
CA THR A 323 9.18 -8.38 -3.72
C THR A 323 9.25 -9.75 -3.07
N ALA A 324 9.52 -10.82 -3.84
CA ALA A 324 9.68 -12.16 -3.28
C ALA A 324 10.87 -12.23 -2.33
N ILE A 325 12.04 -11.71 -2.72
CA ILE A 325 13.23 -11.70 -1.89
C ILE A 325 13.01 -10.89 -0.60
N TYR A 326 12.30 -9.75 -0.70
CA TYR A 326 12.02 -8.92 0.47
C TYR A 326 11.06 -9.60 1.45
N ALA A 327 10.00 -10.21 0.94
CA ALA A 327 8.94 -10.82 1.75
C ALA A 327 9.30 -12.21 2.29
N ALA A 328 10.30 -12.87 1.72
CA ALA A 328 10.60 -14.28 1.97
C ALA A 328 10.96 -14.59 3.42
N VAL A 329 11.42 -13.63 4.20
CA VAL A 329 11.82 -13.84 5.58
C VAL A 329 11.46 -12.62 6.42
N LEU A 330 10.41 -12.72 7.20
CA LEU A 330 9.99 -11.73 8.21
C LEU A 330 9.53 -12.47 9.48
N PRO A 331 9.75 -11.94 10.67
CA PRO A 331 10.46 -10.73 11.07
C PRO A 331 11.96 -10.94 11.22
N GLU A 332 12.71 -9.85 11.37
CA GLU A 332 14.17 -9.78 11.39
C GLU A 332 14.83 -10.27 12.70
N THR A 333 14.33 -11.32 13.31
CA THR A 333 14.97 -11.94 14.50
C THR A 333 16.25 -12.71 14.17
N GLN A 334 16.52 -12.91 12.86
CA GLN A 334 17.65 -13.67 12.37
C GLN A 334 18.56 -12.80 11.51
N ARG A 335 19.84 -13.12 11.47
CA ARG A 335 20.80 -12.44 10.60
C ARG A 335 20.61 -12.86 9.16
N ILE A 336 19.87 -12.07 8.40
CA ILE A 336 19.46 -12.37 7.03
C ILE A 336 20.19 -11.44 6.07
N ALA A 337 20.74 -12.00 5.00
CA ALA A 337 21.19 -11.23 3.86
C ALA A 337 20.29 -11.49 2.65
N ARG A 338 19.78 -10.43 2.07
CA ARG A 338 18.98 -10.47 0.83
C ARG A 338 19.81 -9.98 -0.33
N ASP A 339 19.91 -10.79 -1.39
CA ASP A 339 20.61 -10.41 -2.60
C ASP A 339 19.64 -10.26 -3.77
N TYR A 340 19.52 -9.03 -4.24
CA TYR A 340 18.59 -8.69 -5.32
C TYR A 340 19.20 -8.83 -6.72
N ARG A 341 20.45 -9.29 -6.83
CA ARG A 341 21.07 -9.59 -8.13
C ARG A 341 20.54 -10.90 -8.70
N GLU A 342 20.41 -10.96 -10.00
CA GLU A 342 20.16 -12.22 -10.69
C GLU A 342 21.43 -13.07 -10.65
N MET A 343 21.29 -14.34 -10.29
CA MET A 343 22.41 -15.27 -10.22
C MET A 343 21.97 -16.71 -10.44
N GLU A 344 22.91 -17.56 -10.76
CA GLU A 344 22.70 -19.00 -10.80
C GLU A 344 22.80 -19.59 -9.39
N LEU A 345 22.22 -20.77 -9.20
CA LEU A 345 22.21 -21.44 -7.89
C LEU A 345 23.63 -21.66 -7.33
N SER A 346 24.56 -22.06 -8.20
CA SER A 346 25.98 -22.26 -7.82
C SER A 346 26.64 -20.99 -7.27
N ASP A 347 26.34 -19.83 -7.92
CA ASP A 347 26.86 -18.54 -7.49
C ASP A 347 26.20 -18.08 -6.18
N ALA A 348 24.92 -18.37 -6.01
CA ALA A 348 24.20 -18.11 -4.77
C ALA A 348 24.77 -18.92 -3.61
N LEU A 349 25.02 -20.22 -3.78
CA LEU A 349 25.65 -21.07 -2.78
C LEU A 349 27.08 -20.60 -2.44
N ALA A 350 27.89 -20.28 -3.45
CA ALA A 350 29.23 -19.76 -3.22
C ALA A 350 29.23 -18.43 -2.46
N THR A 351 28.31 -17.53 -2.80
CA THR A 351 28.17 -16.24 -2.12
C THR A 351 27.66 -16.41 -0.69
N ALA A 352 26.66 -17.26 -0.48
CA ALA A 352 26.14 -17.60 0.84
C ALA A 352 27.24 -18.14 1.77
N ARG A 353 28.06 -19.06 1.25
CA ARG A 353 29.20 -19.61 1.97
C ARG A 353 30.26 -18.54 2.33
N ALA A 354 30.59 -17.67 1.38
CA ALA A 354 31.50 -16.55 1.60
C ALA A 354 31.00 -15.58 2.69
N ARG A 355 29.67 -15.51 2.88
CA ARG A 355 28.99 -14.71 3.90
C ARG A 355 28.83 -15.46 5.25
N GLY A 356 29.25 -16.72 5.32
CA GLY A 356 29.08 -17.56 6.49
C GLY A 356 27.65 -17.97 6.76
N ALA A 357 26.79 -17.95 5.76
CA ALA A 357 25.41 -18.40 5.88
C ALA A 357 25.36 -19.93 6.05
N LYS A 358 24.54 -20.40 6.98
CA LYS A 358 24.24 -21.82 7.15
C LYS A 358 23.24 -22.31 6.10
N TYR A 359 22.28 -21.45 5.74
CA TYR A 359 21.19 -21.76 4.81
C TYR A 359 21.12 -20.78 3.65
N LEU A 360 20.77 -21.31 2.47
CA LEU A 360 20.33 -20.52 1.34
C LEU A 360 18.83 -20.74 1.13
N LEU A 361 18.04 -19.67 1.12
CA LEU A 361 16.68 -19.67 0.60
C LEU A 361 16.71 -19.22 -0.85
N TRP A 362 16.45 -20.14 -1.75
CA TRP A 362 16.46 -19.96 -3.19
C TRP A 362 15.03 -19.88 -3.73
N LEU A 363 14.70 -18.84 -4.52
CA LEU A 363 13.34 -18.49 -4.91
C LEU A 363 13.15 -18.43 -6.44
N PRO A 364 13.09 -19.57 -7.15
CA PRO A 364 12.66 -19.60 -8.54
C PRO A 364 11.22 -19.09 -8.71
N ILE A 365 11.02 -18.17 -9.66
CA ILE A 365 9.71 -17.57 -9.97
C ILE A 365 9.46 -17.70 -11.45
N SER A 366 8.22 -18.09 -11.82
CA SER A 366 7.74 -18.06 -13.18
C SER A 366 6.41 -17.33 -13.29
N ILE A 367 6.22 -16.54 -14.35
CA ILE A 367 4.95 -15.87 -14.65
C ILE A 367 4.46 -16.36 -16.01
N TYR A 368 3.19 -16.73 -16.08
CA TYR A 368 2.58 -17.34 -17.25
C TYR A 368 1.18 -16.77 -17.52
N PRO A 369 0.74 -16.69 -18.79
CA PRO A 369 -0.62 -16.28 -19.13
C PRO A 369 -1.64 -17.33 -18.69
N GLU A 370 -2.77 -16.90 -18.13
CA GLU A 370 -3.89 -17.79 -17.90
C GLU A 370 -4.64 -18.07 -19.21
N ARG A 371 -4.70 -19.34 -19.63
CA ARG A 371 -5.22 -19.75 -20.94
C ARG A 371 -6.73 -19.60 -21.12
N GLU A 372 -7.51 -19.50 -20.05
CA GLU A 372 -8.97 -19.53 -20.10
C GLU A 372 -9.65 -18.14 -19.91
N SER A 373 -8.88 -17.10 -19.72
CA SER A 373 -9.41 -15.79 -19.41
C SER A 373 -9.40 -14.90 -20.65
N THR A 374 -10.57 -14.41 -21.05
CA THR A 374 -10.70 -13.31 -22.02
C THR A 374 -10.10 -12.00 -21.50
N ASN A 375 -9.87 -11.94 -20.21
CA ASN A 375 -9.22 -10.86 -19.52
C ASN A 375 -7.76 -11.29 -19.28
N ARG A 376 -6.80 -10.47 -19.66
CA ARG A 376 -5.35 -10.65 -19.55
C ARG A 376 -4.87 -11.03 -18.13
N ASN A 377 -5.52 -12.04 -17.53
CA ASN A 377 -5.13 -12.60 -16.25
C ASN A 377 -3.87 -13.42 -16.44
N TYR A 378 -3.01 -13.35 -15.48
CA TYR A 378 -1.77 -14.10 -15.46
C TYR A 378 -1.61 -14.80 -14.12
N GLY A 379 -0.87 -15.88 -14.13
CA GLY A 379 -0.48 -16.64 -12.97
C GLY A 379 1.00 -16.46 -12.66
N MET A 380 1.36 -16.71 -11.42
CA MET A 380 2.73 -16.82 -10.96
C MET A 380 2.90 -18.14 -10.23
N ALA A 381 4.00 -18.83 -10.47
CA ALA A 381 4.46 -19.93 -9.62
C ALA A 381 5.76 -19.52 -8.94
N LEU A 382 5.83 -19.76 -7.64
CA LEU A 382 7.00 -19.57 -6.81
C LEU A 382 7.41 -20.92 -6.26
N THR A 383 8.69 -21.23 -6.25
CA THR A 383 9.25 -22.36 -5.52
C THR A 383 10.20 -21.84 -4.46
N GLU A 384 9.98 -22.20 -3.21
CA GLU A 384 10.91 -21.98 -2.12
C GLU A 384 11.78 -23.22 -1.99
N GLN A 385 13.09 -23.06 -2.06
CA GLN A 385 14.07 -24.13 -1.90
C GLN A 385 15.03 -23.76 -0.78
N TRP A 386 15.10 -24.59 0.25
CA TRP A 386 16.04 -24.44 1.34
C TRP A 386 17.24 -25.36 1.12
N TRP A 387 18.43 -24.78 1.11
CA TRP A 387 19.70 -25.47 0.89
C TRP A 387 20.60 -25.37 2.11
N ASP A 388 21.25 -26.50 2.48
CA ASP A 388 22.40 -26.49 3.36
C ASP A 388 23.60 -25.99 2.54
N VAL A 389 24.18 -24.87 2.97
CA VAL A 389 25.24 -24.19 2.19
C VAL A 389 26.55 -24.96 2.22
N ASP A 390 26.89 -25.62 3.36
CA ASP A 390 28.15 -26.35 3.52
C ASP A 390 28.13 -27.66 2.73
N LYS A 391 26.99 -28.35 2.73
CA LYS A 391 26.84 -29.64 2.05
C LYS A 391 26.43 -29.48 0.60
N GLU A 392 25.92 -28.30 0.18
CA GLU A 392 25.29 -28.04 -1.12
C GLU A 392 24.09 -28.99 -1.37
N GLU A 393 23.32 -29.26 -0.33
CA GLU A 393 22.24 -30.23 -0.35
C GLU A 393 20.89 -29.54 -0.19
N LEU A 394 19.92 -29.89 -1.05
CA LEU A 394 18.54 -29.44 -0.94
C LEU A 394 17.88 -30.10 0.27
N LEU A 395 17.52 -29.30 1.26
CA LEU A 395 16.89 -29.78 2.48
C LEU A 395 15.40 -29.99 2.31
N THR A 396 14.72 -28.99 1.77
CA THR A 396 13.28 -29.05 1.49
C THR A 396 12.89 -28.05 0.41
N TRP A 397 11.73 -28.26 -0.18
CA TRP A 397 11.15 -27.33 -1.11
C TRP A 397 9.61 -27.31 -1.03
N GLU A 398 9.02 -26.18 -1.35
CA GLU A 398 7.59 -25.98 -1.44
C GLU A 398 7.27 -25.12 -2.68
N SER A 399 6.18 -25.40 -3.36
CA SER A 399 5.73 -24.59 -4.49
C SER A 399 4.32 -24.06 -4.26
N ALA A 400 4.11 -22.80 -4.62
CA ALA A 400 2.83 -22.15 -4.60
C ALA A 400 2.51 -21.54 -5.95
N ALA A 401 1.24 -21.51 -6.32
CA ALA A 401 0.74 -20.87 -7.50
C ALA A 401 -0.29 -19.81 -7.15
N PHE A 402 -0.15 -18.63 -7.77
CA PHE A 402 -1.00 -17.48 -7.53
C PHE A 402 -1.67 -17.07 -8.83
N ARG A 403 -2.91 -16.57 -8.73
CA ARG A 403 -3.67 -16.01 -9.85
C ARG A 403 -3.95 -14.53 -9.59
N SER A 404 -3.92 -13.72 -10.64
CA SER A 404 -4.13 -12.28 -10.51
C SER A 404 -5.56 -11.87 -10.12
N GLY A 405 -6.54 -12.75 -10.23
CA GLY A 405 -7.96 -12.44 -9.97
C GLY A 405 -8.20 -11.67 -8.67
N GLY A 406 -8.67 -10.44 -8.77
CA GLY A 406 -9.13 -9.59 -7.67
C GLY A 406 -8.06 -8.95 -6.77
N TYR A 407 -6.90 -9.55 -6.65
CA TYR A 407 -5.74 -9.00 -5.95
C TYR A 407 -4.54 -8.96 -6.88
N THR A 408 -3.62 -8.07 -6.59
CA THR A 408 -2.34 -8.08 -7.28
C THR A 408 -1.53 -9.31 -6.88
N ILE A 409 -0.73 -9.81 -7.79
CA ILE A 409 0.17 -10.93 -7.47
C ILE A 409 1.19 -10.52 -6.41
N PHE A 410 1.62 -9.25 -6.38
CA PHE A 410 2.51 -8.73 -5.33
C PHE A 410 1.92 -8.95 -3.93
N ALA A 411 0.67 -8.56 -3.71
CA ALA A 411 0.02 -8.71 -2.42
C ALA A 411 -0.15 -10.19 -2.03
N LYS A 412 -0.49 -11.06 -2.98
CA LYS A 412 -0.62 -12.50 -2.75
C LYS A 412 0.73 -13.14 -2.43
N LEU A 413 1.77 -12.78 -3.17
CA LEU A 413 3.13 -13.26 -2.97
C LEU A 413 3.65 -12.85 -1.58
N ALA A 414 3.45 -11.59 -1.21
CA ALA A 414 3.85 -11.10 0.09
C ALA A 414 3.09 -11.81 1.22
N ASP A 415 1.75 -11.96 1.13
CA ASP A 415 0.97 -12.67 2.13
C ASP A 415 1.37 -14.14 2.28
N TYR A 416 1.71 -14.79 1.18
CA TYR A 416 2.17 -16.18 1.19
C TYR A 416 3.52 -16.32 1.92
N LEU A 417 4.47 -15.43 1.64
CA LEU A 417 5.83 -15.52 2.17
C LEU A 417 5.97 -15.00 3.59
N VAL A 418 5.15 -14.02 3.95
CA VAL A 418 5.20 -13.37 5.26
C VAL A 418 4.63 -14.30 6.33
N GLY A 419 5.34 -14.40 7.46
CA GLY A 419 4.89 -15.14 8.65
C GLY A 419 4.98 -16.67 8.54
N LYS A 420 5.66 -17.22 7.53
CA LYS A 420 6.06 -18.62 7.55
C LYS A 420 7.14 -18.83 8.61
N GLU A 421 7.04 -19.96 9.35
CA GLU A 421 8.16 -20.43 10.16
C GLU A 421 9.33 -20.76 9.24
N GLN A 422 10.46 -20.12 9.50
CA GLN A 422 11.39 -19.83 8.42
C GLN A 422 12.64 -20.67 8.42
N ILE A 423 12.92 -21.36 9.48
CA ILE A 423 13.96 -22.38 9.48
C ILE A 423 13.28 -23.68 9.83
N PRO A 424 13.32 -24.69 8.95
CA PRO A 424 12.94 -26.01 9.35
C PRO A 424 13.77 -26.36 10.59
N GLY A 425 13.14 -26.59 11.73
CA GLY A 425 13.84 -27.00 12.93
C GLY A 425 14.64 -28.27 12.65
N GLU A 426 15.76 -28.47 13.31
CA GLU A 426 16.55 -29.70 13.16
C GLU A 426 15.69 -30.97 13.44
N SER A 427 14.58 -30.82 14.20
CA SER A 427 13.59 -31.86 14.44
C SER A 427 12.70 -32.19 13.23
N ASP A 428 12.47 -31.25 12.31
CA ASP A 428 11.53 -31.46 11.20
C ASP A 428 12.17 -32.26 10.06
N PHE A 429 13.50 -32.23 9.96
CA PHE A 429 14.25 -33.05 9.01
C PHE A 429 14.32 -34.53 9.41
N LEU A 430 14.10 -34.88 10.67
CA LEU A 430 14.12 -36.26 11.16
C LEU A 430 12.80 -37.01 10.94
N LEU A 431 11.72 -36.34 10.55
CA LEU A 431 10.41 -36.95 10.34
C LEU A 431 10.09 -37.24 8.86
N GLN A 432 10.98 -36.90 7.94
CA GLN A 432 10.81 -37.12 6.49
C GLN A 432 11.70 -38.23 5.90
N ASN A 433 12.39 -39.01 6.72
CA ASN A 433 13.16 -40.20 6.29
C ASN A 433 12.49 -41.52 6.72
#